data_1ca85ade838438a771465b976fded5d8
#
_entry.id   1ca85ade838438a771465b976fded5d8
#
_cell.length_a   1.000
_cell.length_b   1.000
_cell.length_c   1.000
_cell.angle_alpha   90.00
_cell.angle_beta   90.00
_cell.angle_gamma   90.00
#
_symmetry.space_group_name_H-M   'P 1'
#
loop_
_entity.id
_entity.type
_entity.pdbx_description
1 polymer ?
#
loop_
_entity_poly.entity_id
_entity_poly.type
_entity_poly.pdbx_seq_one_letter_code
_entity_poly.pdbx_strand_id
1 'polypeptide(L)'
;MCATAGFQRVFEELGGKVVQRIWTPLSIQDYAPYLASLKKDIDGVYACHTGGLSPRFLKTWSDTGLKSIRLVGMGTLTDENVLKGMGDEALGVITSLIYSSALDTPANRKFSAAYEKRYGRGTSLYSAQGYTGARFYYEALKAINGEAENKEKLIAALRKVSITDDARGPMKMDDLGNPIENVYIRKVERVGGKLQNTVIHTYPNVSQFWNYKQDEYLKAPAYDRNYPPCKFCE
;
A
#
# COMPACT_ATOMS: atom_id res chain seq x y z
N MET A 1 0.48 12.52 -0.62
CA MET A 1 -0.74 13.25 -1.05
C MET A 1 -1.74 12.32 -1.72
N CYS A 2 -1.42 11.58 -2.76
CA CYS A 2 -2.39 10.72 -3.46
C CYS A 2 -3.11 9.70 -2.56
N ALA A 3 -2.41 9.00 -1.68
CA ALA A 3 -3.03 8.02 -0.79
C ALA A 3 -4.02 8.66 0.20
N THR A 4 -3.67 9.82 0.78
CA THR A 4 -4.56 10.57 1.69
C THR A 4 -5.79 11.10 0.97
N ALA A 5 -5.60 11.65 -0.23
CA ALA A 5 -6.70 12.19 -1.03
C ALA A 5 -7.65 11.09 -1.53
N GLY A 6 -7.10 9.95 -1.98
CA GLY A 6 -7.91 8.79 -2.36
C GLY A 6 -8.71 8.23 -1.19
N PHE A 7 -8.09 8.12 -0.01
CA PHE A 7 -8.80 7.75 1.22
C PHE A 7 -9.93 8.72 1.53
N GLN A 8 -9.64 10.03 1.59
CA GLN A 8 -10.64 11.05 1.90
C GLN A 8 -11.83 10.98 0.96
N ARG A 9 -11.59 10.93 -0.36
CA ARG A 9 -12.65 10.88 -1.36
C ARG A 9 -13.61 9.73 -1.10
N VAL A 10 -13.10 8.51 -1.04
CA VAL A 10 -13.95 7.31 -0.85
C VAL A 10 -14.60 7.32 0.53
N PHE A 11 -13.89 7.74 1.58
CA PHE A 11 -14.41 7.80 2.94
C PHE A 11 -15.60 8.77 3.06
N GLU A 12 -15.49 9.96 2.43
CA GLU A 12 -16.57 10.95 2.43
C GLU A 12 -17.74 10.53 1.53
N GLU A 13 -17.50 9.86 0.41
CA GLU A 13 -18.55 9.28 -0.45
C GLU A 13 -19.35 8.17 0.29
N LEU A 14 -18.71 7.48 1.23
CA LEU A 14 -19.36 6.48 2.10
C LEU A 14 -20.01 7.09 3.36
N GLY A 15 -20.09 8.42 3.46
CA GLY A 15 -20.73 9.13 4.58
C GLY A 15 -19.81 9.48 5.74
N GLY A 16 -18.53 9.15 5.66
CA GLY A 16 -17.53 9.57 6.64
C GLY A 16 -17.23 11.07 6.56
N LYS A 17 -16.59 11.61 7.59
CA LYS A 17 -16.20 13.02 7.65
C LYS A 17 -14.72 13.13 7.97
N VAL A 18 -13.93 13.74 7.08
CA VAL A 18 -12.56 14.12 7.38
C VAL A 18 -12.58 15.51 8.01
N VAL A 19 -12.34 15.57 9.32
CA VAL A 19 -12.48 16.79 10.13
C VAL A 19 -11.16 17.52 10.38
N GLN A 20 -10.03 16.90 10.01
CA GLN A 20 -8.70 17.48 10.16
C GLN A 20 -7.71 16.84 9.18
N ARG A 21 -6.81 17.64 8.63
CA ARG A 21 -5.67 17.17 7.84
C ARG A 21 -4.39 17.77 8.42
N ILE A 22 -3.42 16.91 8.75
CA ILE A 22 -2.13 17.31 9.29
C ILE A 22 -1.04 16.92 8.30
N TRP A 23 -0.23 17.86 7.89
CA TRP A 23 0.87 17.65 6.97
C TRP A 23 2.20 17.82 7.70
N THR A 24 2.96 16.73 7.81
CA THR A 24 4.28 16.75 8.42
C THR A 24 5.36 16.89 7.34
N PRO A 25 6.47 17.62 7.59
CA PRO A 25 7.60 17.65 6.68
C PRO A 25 8.28 16.28 6.60
N LEU A 26 8.91 15.96 5.47
CA LEU A 26 9.66 14.70 5.32
C LEU A 26 10.88 14.62 6.24
N SER A 27 11.40 15.76 6.68
CA SER A 27 12.52 15.88 7.64
C SER A 27 12.09 15.81 9.10
N ILE A 28 10.80 15.48 9.38
CA ILE A 28 10.27 15.46 10.76
C ILE A 28 11.09 14.55 11.66
N GLN A 29 11.43 15.06 12.86
CA GLN A 29 12.14 14.32 13.90
C GLN A 29 11.24 13.99 15.08
N ASP A 30 10.24 14.83 15.36
CA ASP A 30 9.32 14.68 16.48
C ASP A 30 7.86 14.82 16.02
N TYR A 31 7.06 13.78 16.27
CA TYR A 31 5.63 13.77 15.96
C TYR A 31 4.74 14.30 17.10
N ALA A 32 5.27 14.45 18.31
CA ALA A 32 4.47 14.79 19.49
C ALA A 32 3.66 16.10 19.31
N PRO A 33 4.22 17.22 18.78
CA PRO A 33 3.44 18.43 18.57
C PRO A 33 2.27 18.25 17.59
N TYR A 34 2.46 17.44 16.56
CA TYR A 34 1.43 17.16 15.56
C TYR A 34 0.33 16.27 16.14
N LEU A 35 0.69 15.26 16.95
CA LEU A 35 -0.28 14.40 17.62
C LEU A 35 -1.04 15.15 18.72
N ALA A 36 -0.38 16.08 19.41
CA ALA A 36 -1.04 16.94 20.39
C ALA A 36 -2.08 17.89 19.76
N SER A 37 -1.94 18.21 18.47
CA SER A 37 -2.89 19.06 17.73
C SER A 37 -4.11 18.29 17.18
N LEU A 38 -4.19 16.97 17.37
CA LEU A 38 -5.34 16.19 16.96
C LEU A 38 -6.60 16.64 17.70
N LYS A 39 -7.70 16.76 16.95
CA LYS A 39 -9.04 16.95 17.53
C LYS A 39 -9.34 15.77 18.46
N LYS A 40 -9.98 16.03 19.58
CA LYS A 40 -10.26 15.01 20.61
C LYS A 40 -11.48 14.15 20.30
N ASP A 41 -12.41 14.69 19.54
CA ASP A 41 -13.67 14.02 19.17
C ASP A 41 -13.54 13.44 17.76
N ILE A 42 -12.74 12.38 17.65
CA ILE A 42 -12.50 11.65 16.40
C ILE A 42 -12.54 10.14 16.60
N ASP A 43 -13.13 9.42 15.67
CA ASP A 43 -13.26 7.97 15.69
C ASP A 43 -11.99 7.24 15.24
N GLY A 44 -11.13 7.91 14.48
CA GLY A 44 -9.91 7.30 13.95
C GLY A 44 -9.00 8.27 13.22
N VAL A 45 -7.80 7.79 12.92
CA VAL A 45 -6.79 8.50 12.14
C VAL A 45 -6.34 7.63 10.96
N TYR A 46 -6.28 8.23 9.77
CA TYR A 46 -5.62 7.64 8.61
C TYR A 46 -4.20 8.20 8.49
N ALA A 47 -3.19 7.35 8.64
CA ALA A 47 -1.78 7.73 8.59
C ALA A 47 -1.09 7.29 7.30
N CYS A 48 -0.28 8.17 6.74
CA CYS A 48 0.46 7.94 5.50
C CYS A 48 1.95 8.24 5.72
N HIS A 49 2.69 7.25 6.20
CA HIS A 49 4.14 7.33 6.41
C HIS A 49 4.85 6.16 5.72
N THR A 50 6.15 6.31 5.50
CA THR A 50 6.98 5.30 4.82
C THR A 50 8.40 5.29 5.36
N GLY A 51 9.09 4.17 5.22
CA GLY A 51 10.48 4.01 5.63
C GLY A 51 10.67 4.30 7.12
N GLY A 52 11.78 4.96 7.47
CA GLY A 52 12.13 5.28 8.86
C GLY A 52 11.15 6.23 9.58
N LEU A 53 10.25 6.90 8.85
CA LEU A 53 9.21 7.75 9.44
C LEU A 53 8.13 6.91 10.13
N SER A 54 7.85 5.71 9.64
CA SER A 54 6.78 4.84 10.15
C SER A 54 7.01 4.34 11.57
N PRO A 55 8.17 3.73 11.92
CA PRO A 55 8.42 3.30 13.30
C PRO A 55 8.39 4.48 14.29
N ARG A 56 8.98 5.62 13.89
CA ARG A 56 8.98 6.83 14.73
C ARG A 56 7.58 7.34 15.00
N PHE A 57 6.73 7.39 13.96
CA PHE A 57 5.34 7.79 14.11
C PHE A 57 4.58 6.84 15.05
N LEU A 58 4.66 5.51 14.82
CA LEU A 58 3.94 4.53 15.64
C LEU A 58 4.41 4.52 17.10
N LYS A 59 5.71 4.69 17.33
CA LYS A 59 6.22 4.83 18.68
C LYS A 59 5.63 6.07 19.37
N THR A 60 5.69 7.24 18.74
CA THR A 60 5.12 8.46 19.33
C THR A 60 3.61 8.33 19.54
N TRP A 61 2.88 7.73 18.58
CA TRP A 61 1.45 7.42 18.69
C TRP A 61 1.16 6.60 19.95
N SER A 62 1.94 5.55 20.18
CA SER A 62 1.81 4.70 21.36
C SER A 62 2.14 5.43 22.66
N ASP A 63 3.23 6.20 22.67
CA ASP A 63 3.73 6.90 23.85
C ASP A 63 2.81 8.06 24.29
N THR A 64 2.05 8.63 23.35
CA THR A 64 1.07 9.71 23.63
C THR A 64 -0.31 9.21 24.10
N GLY A 65 -0.48 7.91 24.30
CA GLY A 65 -1.73 7.34 24.82
C GLY A 65 -2.88 7.29 23.80
N LEU A 66 -2.62 7.50 22.53
CA LEU A 66 -3.65 7.55 21.46
C LEU A 66 -4.10 6.15 20.98
N LYS A 67 -3.65 5.08 21.62
CA LYS A 67 -3.99 3.69 21.24
C LYS A 67 -5.49 3.37 21.27
N SER A 68 -6.28 4.12 22.04
CA SER A 68 -7.75 3.98 22.06
C SER A 68 -8.42 4.48 20.78
N ILE A 69 -7.75 5.37 20.04
CA ILE A 69 -8.23 5.89 18.75
C ILE A 69 -7.81 4.90 17.65
N ARG A 70 -8.75 4.52 16.79
CA ARG A 70 -8.46 3.58 15.69
C ARG A 70 -7.44 4.17 14.72
N LEU A 71 -6.36 3.44 14.49
CA LEU A 71 -5.34 3.80 13.52
C LEU A 71 -5.43 2.91 12.28
N VAL A 72 -5.67 3.53 11.14
CA VAL A 72 -5.61 2.90 9.83
C VAL A 72 -4.61 3.65 8.96
N GLY A 73 -4.08 3.03 7.91
CA GLY A 73 -3.11 3.75 7.11
C GLY A 73 -2.74 3.10 5.77
N MET A 74 -1.90 3.82 5.05
CA MET A 74 -1.26 3.30 3.85
C MET A 74 -0.34 2.12 4.22
N GLY A 75 -0.27 1.12 3.36
CA GLY A 75 0.44 -0.13 3.64
C GLY A 75 1.93 0.01 3.95
N THR A 76 2.58 1.07 3.48
CA THR A 76 3.98 1.36 3.81
C THR A 76 4.19 1.77 5.28
N LEU A 77 3.12 2.11 6.01
CA LEU A 77 3.18 2.37 7.45
C LEU A 77 3.68 1.15 8.23
N THR A 78 3.35 -0.05 7.77
CA THR A 78 3.74 -1.31 8.38
C THR A 78 4.40 -2.28 7.38
N ASP A 79 5.09 -1.75 6.34
CA ASP A 79 5.81 -2.61 5.40
C ASP A 79 6.77 -3.55 6.15
N GLU A 80 6.95 -4.76 5.67
CA GLU A 80 7.71 -5.82 6.33
C GLU A 80 9.17 -5.42 6.63
N ASN A 81 9.76 -4.52 5.82
CA ASN A 81 11.13 -4.05 6.07
C ASN A 81 11.24 -3.20 7.34
N VAL A 82 10.20 -2.44 7.68
CA VAL A 82 10.18 -1.59 8.88
C VAL A 82 9.48 -2.29 10.05
N LEU A 83 8.47 -3.12 9.79
CA LEU A 83 7.70 -3.83 10.79
C LEU A 83 8.56 -4.72 11.69
N LYS A 84 9.59 -5.37 11.14
CA LYS A 84 10.53 -6.22 11.89
C LYS A 84 11.30 -5.49 12.99
N GLY A 85 11.41 -4.16 12.91
CA GLY A 85 12.05 -3.31 13.91
C GLY A 85 11.08 -2.60 14.84
N MET A 86 9.77 -2.90 14.74
CA MET A 86 8.73 -2.35 15.59
C MET A 86 8.39 -3.33 16.72
N GLY A 87 7.77 -2.81 17.77
CA GLY A 87 7.24 -3.56 18.90
C GLY A 87 5.71 -3.55 18.93
N ASP A 88 5.16 -3.62 20.14
CA ASP A 88 3.71 -3.68 20.38
C ASP A 88 2.97 -2.40 19.99
N GLU A 89 3.69 -1.32 19.68
CA GLU A 89 3.12 -0.10 19.14
C GLU A 89 2.45 -0.31 17.75
N ALA A 90 2.87 -1.32 17.00
CA ALA A 90 2.31 -1.65 15.70
C ALA A 90 1.10 -2.60 15.77
N LEU A 91 0.86 -3.28 16.90
CA LEU A 91 -0.22 -4.26 17.02
C LEU A 91 -1.59 -3.63 16.78
N GLY A 92 -2.40 -4.32 15.99
CA GLY A 92 -3.76 -3.90 15.67
C GLY A 92 -3.87 -2.84 14.56
N VAL A 93 -2.77 -2.25 14.11
CA VAL A 93 -2.78 -1.29 12.99
C VAL A 93 -3.29 -1.97 11.72
N ILE A 94 -4.28 -1.32 11.07
CA ILE A 94 -4.87 -1.82 9.83
C ILE A 94 -4.34 -0.99 8.66
N THR A 95 -3.88 -1.67 7.62
CA THR A 95 -3.34 -1.04 6.42
C THR A 95 -3.87 -1.68 5.15
N SER A 96 -3.83 -0.96 4.03
CA SER A 96 -4.10 -1.52 2.71
C SER A 96 -2.86 -1.50 1.84
N LEU A 97 -2.58 -2.62 1.16
CA LEU A 97 -1.44 -2.74 0.24
C LEU A 97 -1.68 -3.85 -0.78
N ILE A 98 -0.91 -3.82 -1.84
CA ILE A 98 -0.93 -4.80 -2.95
C ILE A 98 -0.09 -6.06 -2.67
N TYR A 99 0.43 -6.21 -1.47
CA TYR A 99 1.24 -7.35 -1.03
C TYR A 99 1.22 -7.51 0.50
N SER A 100 1.36 -8.74 0.94
CA SER A 100 1.80 -9.12 2.28
C SER A 100 2.70 -10.35 2.18
N SER A 101 3.78 -10.40 2.95
CA SER A 101 4.61 -11.60 3.05
C SER A 101 3.84 -12.80 3.63
N ALA A 102 2.74 -12.53 4.32
CA ALA A 102 1.83 -13.52 4.90
C ALA A 102 0.75 -14.05 3.93
N LEU A 103 0.80 -13.68 2.65
CA LEU A 103 -0.11 -14.26 1.64
C LEU A 103 0.10 -15.77 1.54
N ASP A 104 -0.94 -16.53 1.90
CA ASP A 104 -0.90 -17.99 1.87
C ASP A 104 -1.28 -18.55 0.50
N THR A 105 -0.43 -18.27 -0.50
CA THR A 105 -0.54 -18.82 -1.85
C THR A 105 0.71 -19.64 -2.20
N PRO A 106 0.59 -20.66 -3.05
CA PRO A 106 1.77 -21.43 -3.52
C PRO A 106 2.83 -20.54 -4.16
N ALA A 107 2.41 -19.54 -4.94
CA ALA A 107 3.31 -18.60 -5.62
C ALA A 107 4.08 -17.74 -4.63
N ASN A 108 3.41 -17.18 -3.61
CA ASN A 108 4.10 -16.37 -2.60
C ASN A 108 5.02 -17.23 -1.72
N ARG A 109 4.60 -18.42 -1.33
CA ARG A 109 5.47 -19.34 -0.57
C ARG A 109 6.75 -19.67 -1.33
N LYS A 110 6.63 -19.98 -2.63
CA LYS A 110 7.79 -20.27 -3.51
C LYS A 110 8.72 -19.05 -3.63
N PHE A 111 8.15 -17.86 -3.88
CA PHE A 111 8.89 -16.61 -3.97
C PHE A 111 9.62 -16.30 -2.66
N SER A 112 8.92 -16.33 -1.53
CA SER A 112 9.46 -15.99 -0.22
C SER A 112 10.59 -16.93 0.19
N ALA A 113 10.42 -18.23 0.00
CA ALA A 113 11.47 -19.22 0.29
C ALA A 113 12.74 -19.01 -0.58
N ALA A 114 12.56 -18.76 -1.88
CA ALA A 114 13.66 -18.50 -2.79
C ALA A 114 14.39 -17.19 -2.45
N TYR A 115 13.64 -16.15 -2.12
CA TYR A 115 14.19 -14.84 -1.75
C TYR A 115 14.98 -14.92 -0.43
N GLU A 116 14.41 -15.57 0.59
CA GLU A 116 15.07 -15.75 1.89
C GLU A 116 16.35 -16.58 1.76
N LYS A 117 16.30 -17.69 0.99
CA LYS A 117 17.48 -18.51 0.69
C LYS A 117 18.60 -17.70 0.02
N ARG A 118 18.25 -16.78 -0.88
CA ARG A 118 19.22 -15.99 -1.66
C ARG A 118 19.79 -14.81 -0.90
N TYR A 119 18.99 -14.14 -0.08
CA TYR A 119 19.33 -12.86 0.52
C TYR A 119 19.38 -12.85 2.05
N GLY A 120 19.06 -13.96 2.73
CA GLY A 120 19.08 -14.08 4.19
C GLY A 120 18.06 -13.17 4.91
N ARG A 121 17.03 -12.73 4.21
CA ARG A 121 15.99 -11.84 4.75
C ARG A 121 14.63 -12.11 4.11
N GLY A 122 13.55 -11.81 4.86
CA GLY A 122 12.19 -11.95 4.37
C GLY A 122 11.83 -10.97 3.25
N THR A 123 10.74 -11.27 2.58
CA THR A 123 10.19 -10.47 1.49
C THR A 123 9.44 -9.22 2.01
N SER A 124 9.24 -8.26 1.13
CA SER A 124 8.48 -7.01 1.37
C SER A 124 7.79 -6.58 0.09
N LEU A 125 6.99 -5.51 0.16
CA LEU A 125 6.40 -4.88 -1.03
C LEU A 125 7.42 -4.70 -2.16
N TYR A 126 8.57 -4.11 -1.84
CA TYR A 126 9.57 -3.72 -2.86
C TYR A 126 10.21 -4.93 -3.53
N SER A 127 10.50 -6.00 -2.77
CA SER A 127 11.03 -7.24 -3.36
C SER A 127 9.98 -7.94 -4.23
N ALA A 128 8.71 -7.94 -3.81
CA ALA A 128 7.62 -8.51 -4.60
C ALA A 128 7.36 -7.71 -5.89
N GLN A 129 7.39 -6.37 -5.82
CA GLN A 129 7.27 -5.54 -7.02
C GLN A 129 8.40 -5.77 -8.02
N GLY A 130 9.64 -5.84 -7.56
CA GLY A 130 10.80 -6.16 -8.43
C GLY A 130 10.67 -7.53 -9.09
N TYR A 131 10.24 -8.54 -8.32
CA TYR A 131 9.98 -9.89 -8.84
C TYR A 131 8.87 -9.90 -9.89
N THR A 132 7.74 -9.28 -9.59
CA THR A 132 6.61 -9.17 -10.53
C THR A 132 7.01 -8.41 -11.80
N GLY A 133 7.71 -7.29 -11.69
CA GLY A 133 8.19 -6.53 -12.84
C GLY A 133 9.09 -7.36 -13.76
N ALA A 134 10.01 -8.12 -13.17
CA ALA A 134 10.86 -9.04 -13.92
C ALA A 134 10.06 -10.15 -14.62
N ARG A 135 9.01 -10.68 -13.98
CA ARG A 135 8.11 -11.66 -14.59
C ARG A 135 7.36 -11.09 -15.78
N PHE A 136 6.79 -9.87 -15.64
CA PHE A 136 6.12 -9.19 -16.76
C PHE A 136 7.04 -9.00 -17.95
N TYR A 137 8.25 -8.54 -17.70
CA TYR A 137 9.26 -8.36 -18.74
C TYR A 137 9.63 -9.70 -19.41
N TYR A 138 9.84 -10.76 -18.62
CA TYR A 138 10.15 -12.08 -19.12
C TYR A 138 9.03 -12.66 -19.99
N GLU A 139 7.77 -12.57 -19.57
CA GLU A 139 6.63 -13.08 -20.35
C GLU A 139 6.45 -12.27 -21.65
N ALA A 140 6.66 -10.93 -21.62
CA ALA A 140 6.64 -10.12 -22.80
C ALA A 140 7.76 -10.51 -23.81
N LEU A 141 8.98 -10.72 -23.32
CA LEU A 141 10.11 -11.18 -24.16
C LEU A 141 9.82 -12.54 -24.80
N LYS A 142 9.26 -13.48 -24.05
CA LYS A 142 8.84 -14.78 -24.61
C LYS A 142 7.84 -14.61 -25.76
N ALA A 143 6.85 -13.74 -25.57
CA ALA A 143 5.80 -13.49 -26.57
C ALA A 143 6.34 -12.89 -27.89
N ILE A 144 7.52 -12.26 -27.84
CA ILE A 144 8.17 -11.65 -29.02
C ILE A 144 9.47 -12.36 -29.41
N ASN A 145 9.67 -13.61 -28.97
CA ASN A 145 10.86 -14.43 -29.26
C ASN A 145 12.19 -13.74 -28.94
N GLY A 146 12.24 -12.92 -27.89
CA GLY A 146 13.43 -12.24 -27.42
C GLY A 146 13.80 -10.96 -28.17
N GLU A 147 12.99 -10.46 -29.08
CA GLU A 147 13.25 -9.25 -29.88
C GLU A 147 13.15 -7.96 -29.04
N ALA A 148 14.02 -7.80 -28.03
CA ALA A 148 13.99 -6.68 -27.09
C ALA A 148 14.32 -5.32 -27.72
N GLU A 149 15.05 -5.31 -28.83
CA GLU A 149 15.50 -4.10 -29.53
C GLU A 149 14.33 -3.31 -30.17
N ASN A 150 13.24 -4.01 -30.50
CA ASN A 150 12.03 -3.39 -31.01
C ASN A 150 11.16 -2.92 -29.83
N LYS A 151 11.34 -1.67 -29.41
CA LYS A 151 10.65 -1.07 -28.26
C LYS A 151 9.13 -1.06 -28.41
N GLU A 152 8.62 -0.78 -29.59
CA GLU A 152 7.17 -0.75 -29.85
C GLU A 152 6.57 -2.15 -29.67
N LYS A 153 7.21 -3.16 -30.25
CA LYS A 153 6.81 -4.57 -30.13
C LYS A 153 6.85 -5.02 -28.67
N LEU A 154 7.90 -4.66 -27.94
CA LEU A 154 8.05 -4.98 -26.53
C LEU A 154 6.97 -4.32 -25.66
N ILE A 155 6.70 -3.03 -25.85
CA ILE A 155 5.65 -2.30 -25.11
C ILE A 155 4.28 -2.90 -25.43
N ALA A 156 4.00 -3.22 -26.69
CA ALA A 156 2.75 -3.87 -27.06
C ALA A 156 2.59 -5.27 -26.42
N ALA A 157 3.68 -6.02 -26.30
CA ALA A 157 3.69 -7.30 -25.63
C ALA A 157 3.49 -7.15 -24.12
N LEU A 158 4.19 -6.21 -23.45
CA LEU A 158 4.04 -5.92 -22.02
C LEU A 158 2.59 -5.60 -21.64
N ARG A 159 1.89 -4.82 -22.46
CA ARG A 159 0.47 -4.47 -22.24
C ARG A 159 -0.47 -5.68 -22.29
N LYS A 160 -0.07 -6.75 -22.96
CA LYS A 160 -0.86 -7.98 -23.11
C LYS A 160 -0.53 -9.04 -22.06
N VAL A 161 0.51 -8.83 -21.26
CA VAL A 161 0.88 -9.80 -20.21
C VAL A 161 -0.23 -9.92 -19.16
N SER A 162 -0.59 -11.15 -18.87
CA SER A 162 -1.50 -11.49 -17.77
C SER A 162 -0.87 -12.65 -16.99
N ILE A 163 -0.66 -12.47 -15.69
CA ILE A 163 -0.07 -13.46 -14.80
C ILE A 163 -1.11 -13.84 -13.76
N THR A 164 -1.41 -15.12 -13.62
CA THR A 164 -2.41 -15.63 -12.69
C THR A 164 -1.81 -16.16 -11.38
N ASP A 165 -0.53 -16.47 -11.39
CA ASP A 165 0.22 -17.14 -10.31
C ASP A 165 1.40 -16.28 -9.81
N ASP A 166 1.22 -14.98 -9.70
CA ASP A 166 2.25 -14.11 -9.11
C ASP A 166 2.27 -14.17 -7.59
N ALA A 167 3.41 -13.82 -6.98
CA ALA A 167 3.56 -13.72 -5.54
C ALA A 167 2.57 -12.75 -4.88
N ARG A 168 2.10 -11.75 -5.64
CA ARG A 168 1.12 -10.76 -5.21
C ARG A 168 -0.32 -11.12 -5.59
N GLY A 169 -0.52 -12.27 -6.24
CA GLY A 169 -1.80 -12.68 -6.82
C GLY A 169 -1.91 -12.38 -8.32
N PRO A 170 -3.07 -12.64 -8.93
CA PRO A 170 -3.27 -12.41 -10.36
C PRO A 170 -3.11 -10.92 -10.71
N MET A 171 -2.51 -10.68 -11.87
CA MET A 171 -2.24 -9.34 -12.36
C MET A 171 -2.25 -9.24 -13.87
N LYS A 172 -2.78 -8.15 -14.39
CA LYS A 172 -2.71 -7.74 -15.81
C LYS A 172 -2.60 -6.23 -15.91
N MET A 173 -2.32 -5.71 -17.10
CA MET A 173 -2.33 -4.27 -17.33
C MET A 173 -3.71 -3.79 -17.82
N ASP A 174 -4.06 -2.56 -17.45
CA ASP A 174 -5.16 -1.83 -18.10
C ASP A 174 -4.71 -1.19 -19.41
N ASP A 175 -5.63 -0.54 -20.13
CA ASP A 175 -5.34 0.09 -21.41
C ASP A 175 -4.36 1.27 -21.31
N LEU A 176 -4.18 1.83 -20.12
CA LEU A 176 -3.22 2.90 -19.85
C LEU A 176 -1.85 2.38 -19.38
N GLY A 177 -1.71 1.06 -19.23
CA GLY A 177 -0.48 0.41 -18.79
C GLY A 177 -0.28 0.40 -17.27
N ASN A 178 -1.36 0.56 -16.49
CA ASN A 178 -1.32 0.40 -15.04
C ASN A 178 -1.81 -1.00 -14.62
N PRO A 179 -1.33 -1.53 -13.50
CA PRO A 179 -1.73 -2.85 -13.05
C PRO A 179 -3.20 -2.89 -12.59
N ILE A 180 -3.90 -3.95 -12.97
CA ILE A 180 -5.13 -4.42 -12.33
C ILE A 180 -4.70 -5.59 -11.46
N GLU A 181 -4.84 -5.46 -10.15
CA GLU A 181 -4.26 -6.37 -9.18
C GLU A 181 -5.10 -6.45 -7.88
N ASN A 182 -4.78 -7.39 -7.02
CA ASN A 182 -5.44 -7.49 -5.73
C ASN A 182 -4.94 -6.42 -4.76
N VAL A 183 -5.86 -5.85 -3.98
CA VAL A 183 -5.55 -5.00 -2.82
C VAL A 183 -5.93 -5.76 -1.55
N TYR A 184 -5.01 -5.85 -0.62
CA TYR A 184 -5.15 -6.59 0.63
C TYR A 184 -5.33 -5.62 1.80
N ILE A 185 -6.37 -5.83 2.59
CA ILE A 185 -6.49 -5.21 3.91
C ILE A 185 -5.73 -6.10 4.89
N ARG A 186 -4.80 -5.50 5.59
CA ARG A 186 -3.88 -6.20 6.47
C ARG A 186 -3.97 -5.64 7.88
N LYS A 187 -3.86 -6.51 8.86
CA LYS A 187 -3.79 -6.14 10.27
C LYS A 187 -2.47 -6.65 10.85
N VAL A 188 -1.81 -5.81 11.61
CA VAL A 188 -0.59 -6.25 12.31
C VAL A 188 -0.99 -7.13 13.49
N GLU A 189 -0.51 -8.36 13.47
CA GLU A 189 -0.74 -9.35 14.51
C GLU A 189 0.58 -10.01 14.94
N ARG A 190 0.58 -10.65 16.10
CA ARG A 190 1.72 -11.45 16.56
C ARG A 190 1.47 -12.92 16.25
N VAL A 191 2.24 -13.46 15.33
CA VAL A 191 2.16 -14.87 14.89
C VAL A 191 3.53 -15.53 15.11
N GLY A 192 3.57 -16.61 15.86
CA GLY A 192 4.83 -17.31 16.18
C GLY A 192 5.88 -16.41 16.85
N GLY A 193 5.44 -15.45 17.69
CA GLY A 193 6.31 -14.51 18.37
C GLY A 193 6.78 -13.31 17.55
N LYS A 194 6.47 -13.26 16.22
CA LYS A 194 6.87 -12.19 15.32
C LYS A 194 5.67 -11.34 14.90
N LEU A 195 5.91 -10.05 14.62
CA LEU A 195 4.90 -9.20 14.01
C LEU A 195 4.71 -9.57 12.53
N GLN A 196 3.46 -9.62 12.10
CA GLN A 196 3.07 -10.02 10.75
C GLN A 196 1.90 -9.14 10.27
N ASN A 197 1.91 -8.79 9.00
CA ASN A 197 0.76 -8.18 8.33
C ASN A 197 -0.21 -9.28 7.86
N THR A 198 -1.07 -9.77 8.76
CA THR A 198 -2.09 -10.77 8.42
C THR A 198 -3.12 -10.19 7.47
N VAL A 199 -3.38 -10.87 6.37
CA VAL A 199 -4.45 -10.47 5.43
C VAL A 199 -5.79 -10.81 6.03
N ILE A 200 -6.63 -9.79 6.24
CA ILE A 200 -7.97 -9.94 6.82
C ILE A 200 -9.08 -9.75 5.78
N HIS A 201 -8.77 -9.16 4.64
CA HIS A 201 -9.70 -9.04 3.50
C HIS A 201 -8.92 -8.83 2.20
N THR A 202 -9.52 -9.24 1.07
CA THR A 202 -8.96 -9.05 -0.27
C THR A 202 -10.00 -8.41 -1.18
N TYR A 203 -9.62 -7.30 -1.81
CA TYR A 203 -10.33 -6.75 -2.95
C TYR A 203 -9.67 -7.27 -4.23
N PRO A 204 -10.32 -8.15 -5.00
CA PRO A 204 -9.72 -8.74 -6.19
C PRO A 204 -9.80 -7.80 -7.39
N ASN A 205 -8.81 -7.88 -8.28
CA ASN A 205 -8.81 -7.22 -9.60
C ASN A 205 -9.13 -5.71 -9.54
N VAL A 206 -8.51 -5.01 -8.61
CA VAL A 206 -8.69 -3.56 -8.44
C VAL A 206 -7.91 -2.82 -9.52
N SER A 207 -8.60 -1.98 -10.29
CA SER A 207 -7.99 -1.02 -11.23
C SER A 207 -7.64 0.29 -10.54
N GLN A 208 -6.82 1.11 -11.18
CA GLN A 208 -6.53 2.47 -10.72
C GLN A 208 -7.77 3.37 -10.57
N PHE A 209 -8.85 3.00 -11.24
CA PHE A 209 -10.10 3.76 -11.22
C PHE A 209 -11.08 3.28 -10.14
N TRP A 210 -10.81 2.17 -9.47
CA TRP A 210 -11.71 1.56 -8.51
C TRP A 210 -13.12 1.37 -9.13
N ASN A 211 -14.16 1.97 -8.51
CA ASN A 211 -15.55 1.92 -9.00
C ASN A 211 -15.93 3.11 -9.88
N TYR A 212 -14.98 3.99 -10.20
CA TYR A 212 -15.25 5.17 -11.00
C TYR A 212 -15.20 4.85 -12.50
N LYS A 213 -16.01 5.51 -13.28
CA LYS A 213 -15.85 5.49 -14.74
C LYS A 213 -14.56 6.21 -15.11
N GLN A 214 -13.77 5.57 -15.96
CA GLN A 214 -12.45 6.07 -16.36
C GLN A 214 -12.52 7.52 -16.85
N ASP A 215 -13.45 7.82 -17.79
CA ASP A 215 -13.56 9.14 -18.40
C ASP A 215 -13.92 10.24 -17.39
N GLU A 216 -14.73 9.92 -16.38
CA GLU A 216 -15.09 10.84 -15.30
C GLU A 216 -13.92 11.04 -14.35
N TYR A 217 -13.21 9.97 -14.02
CA TYR A 217 -12.06 10.01 -13.14
C TYR A 217 -10.92 10.85 -13.73
N LEU A 218 -10.64 10.67 -15.02
CA LEU A 218 -9.56 11.39 -15.71
C LEU A 218 -9.84 12.87 -15.93
N LYS A 219 -11.11 13.32 -15.84
CA LYS A 219 -11.48 14.75 -15.86
C LYS A 219 -11.26 15.45 -14.53
N ALA A 220 -11.14 14.69 -13.43
CA ALA A 220 -10.94 15.27 -12.10
C ALA A 220 -9.54 15.88 -11.98
N PRO A 221 -9.37 16.94 -11.18
CA PRO A 221 -8.05 17.50 -10.89
C PRO A 221 -7.12 16.46 -10.26
N ALA A 222 -5.82 16.61 -10.50
CA ALA A 222 -4.82 15.79 -9.81
C ALA A 222 -4.89 16.00 -8.29
N TYR A 223 -4.73 14.92 -7.53
CA TYR A 223 -4.73 14.98 -6.07
C TYR A 223 -3.52 15.77 -5.56
N ASP A 224 -3.81 16.80 -4.75
CA ASP A 224 -2.82 17.60 -4.05
C ASP A 224 -3.23 17.91 -2.60
N ARG A 225 -2.65 18.94 -1.98
CA ARG A 225 -3.03 19.38 -0.63
C ARG A 225 -4.41 20.06 -0.56
N ASN A 226 -4.89 20.58 -1.66
CA ASN A 226 -6.12 21.35 -1.76
C ASN A 226 -7.26 20.51 -2.36
N TYR A 227 -6.94 19.48 -3.15
CA TYR A 227 -7.90 18.60 -3.80
C TYR A 227 -7.77 17.14 -3.37
N PRO A 228 -8.88 16.47 -2.96
CA PRO A 228 -10.22 17.03 -2.75
C PRO A 228 -10.24 18.07 -1.63
N PRO A 229 -11.14 19.07 -1.68
CA PRO A 229 -11.26 20.04 -0.60
C PRO A 229 -11.69 19.35 0.70
N CYS A 230 -11.17 19.82 1.84
CA CYS A 230 -11.63 19.33 3.14
C CYS A 230 -12.96 19.98 3.50
N LYS A 231 -14.06 19.29 3.30
CA LYS A 231 -15.42 19.83 3.49
C LYS A 231 -15.78 20.07 4.96
N PHE A 232 -15.13 19.35 5.87
CA PHE A 232 -15.44 19.33 7.30
C PHE A 232 -14.26 19.80 8.17
N CYS A 233 -13.16 20.30 7.55
CA CYS A 233 -12.06 20.91 8.29
C CYS A 233 -12.44 22.36 8.62
N GLU A 234 -12.61 22.65 9.90
CA GLU A 234 -12.72 24.00 10.45
C GLU A 234 -11.38 24.40 11.11
#